data_3ec4d8565be517fb8692f919527588eb
#
_entry.id   3ec4d8565be517fb8692f919527588eb
#
_cell.length_a   1.000
_cell.length_b   1.000
_cell.length_c   1.000
_cell.angle_alpha   90.00
_cell.angle_beta   90.00
_cell.angle_gamma   90.00
#
_symmetry.space_group_name_H-M   'P 1'
#
loop_
_entity.id
_entity.type
_entity.pdbx_description
1 polymer ?
#
loop_
_entity_poly.entity_id
_entity_poly.type
_entity_poly.pdbx_seq_one_letter_code
_entity_poly.pdbx_strand_id
1 'polypeptide(L)'
;MRDPFVFDSRSEFCKKPYGAVPCGSDVVFHVRPLTRDGYSRCVLVARREFSGEEIQMELLPEAVDGERTRFTGVLTAPSEPELLWYHFRLIRSDGSTALLDQSGWQETGEIQSWQLTVYEKSATPAWFGSGVIYQIFPDRFCRLSLPDPTGLVGNRWVHENWNDQPVWAPDPDGEVRNRDFFGGDLRGVMEKLDYLKGLGVETLYFNPIFEASENHRYGTADYDKIDPMLGSNQDFSR
;
A
#
# COMPACT_ATOMS: atom_id res chain seq x y z
N MET A 1 14.22 23.41 -8.59
CA MET A 1 14.44 22.12 -9.33
C MET A 1 14.84 21.08 -8.28
N ARG A 2 14.18 19.92 -8.29
CA ARG A 2 14.54 18.83 -7.37
C ARG A 2 15.93 18.30 -7.71
N ASP A 3 16.82 18.25 -6.72
CA ASP A 3 18.11 17.56 -6.83
C ASP A 3 18.06 16.32 -5.92
N PRO A 4 17.80 15.11 -6.48
CA PRO A 4 17.69 13.89 -5.69
C PRO A 4 18.99 13.50 -5.00
N PHE A 5 20.10 14.08 -5.39
CA PHE A 5 21.39 13.87 -4.73
C PHE A 5 21.51 14.65 -3.43
N VAL A 6 20.68 15.68 -3.19
CA VAL A 6 20.63 16.39 -1.91
C VAL A 6 19.84 15.58 -0.88
N PHE A 7 18.61 15.19 -1.23
CA PHE A 7 17.75 14.37 -0.39
C PHE A 7 16.67 13.69 -1.22
N ASP A 8 16.50 12.40 -1.01
CA ASP A 8 15.40 11.60 -1.52
C ASP A 8 14.78 10.81 -0.37
N SER A 9 13.53 11.11 -0.02
CA SER A 9 12.80 10.46 1.07
C SER A 9 12.57 8.96 0.87
N ARG A 10 12.78 8.45 -0.35
CA ARG A 10 12.62 7.03 -0.73
C ARG A 10 13.95 6.29 -0.82
N SER A 11 15.07 6.98 -0.60
CA SER A 11 16.40 6.37 -0.58
C SER A 11 16.81 6.03 0.85
N GLU A 12 17.14 4.76 1.12
CA GLU A 12 17.70 4.34 2.41
C GLU A 12 19.01 5.02 2.75
N PHE A 13 19.71 5.55 1.76
CA PHE A 13 20.88 6.38 1.98
C PHE A 13 20.50 7.72 2.62
N CYS A 14 19.40 8.35 2.19
CA CYS A 14 18.98 9.66 2.70
C CYS A 14 18.11 9.57 3.95
N LYS A 15 17.31 8.50 4.08
CA LYS A 15 16.39 8.28 5.21
C LYS A 15 16.32 6.79 5.54
N LYS A 16 16.77 6.39 6.72
CA LYS A 16 16.82 5.00 7.15
C LYS A 16 16.13 4.79 8.52
N PRO A 17 15.10 3.94 8.59
CA PRO A 17 14.44 3.30 7.47
C PRO A 17 13.68 4.31 6.60
N TYR A 18 13.53 4.03 5.29
CA TYR A 18 12.59 4.80 4.48
C TYR A 18 11.15 4.29 4.69
N GLY A 19 10.13 5.06 4.31
CA GLY A 19 8.74 4.67 4.52
C GLY A 19 8.24 4.96 5.93
N ALA A 20 7.20 4.26 6.36
CA ALA A 20 6.61 4.35 7.69
C ALA A 20 7.52 3.67 8.73
N VAL A 21 7.45 4.15 9.99
CA VAL A 21 8.28 3.64 11.08
C VAL A 21 7.44 3.30 12.31
N PRO A 22 7.84 2.31 13.14
CA PRO A 22 7.19 2.06 14.41
C PRO A 22 7.36 3.21 15.41
N CYS A 23 6.40 3.37 16.32
CA CYS A 23 6.51 4.28 17.45
C CYS A 23 7.83 4.07 18.21
N GLY A 24 8.48 5.16 18.62
CA GLY A 24 9.71 5.15 19.38
C GLY A 24 10.96 4.68 18.64
N SER A 25 10.89 4.40 17.34
CA SER A 25 12.05 3.98 16.57
C SER A 25 12.89 5.17 16.09
N ASP A 26 14.19 4.94 15.90
CA ASP A 26 15.10 5.93 15.37
C ASP A 26 15.08 5.97 13.85
N VAL A 27 15.08 7.18 13.30
CA VAL A 27 15.17 7.46 11.87
C VAL A 27 16.40 8.31 11.60
N VAL A 28 17.35 7.75 10.85
CA VAL A 28 18.55 8.46 10.43
C VAL A 28 18.26 9.25 9.17
N PHE A 29 18.67 10.52 9.17
CA PHE A 29 18.56 11.39 8.02
C PHE A 29 19.95 11.83 7.55
N HIS A 30 20.15 11.82 6.22
CA HIS A 30 21.31 12.40 5.56
C HIS A 30 20.88 13.44 4.53
N VAL A 31 21.38 14.65 4.64
CA VAL A 31 21.17 15.75 3.68
C VAL A 31 22.52 16.15 3.10
N ARG A 32 22.62 16.25 1.76
CA ARG A 32 23.91 16.42 1.05
C ARG A 32 23.89 17.61 0.10
N PRO A 33 23.87 18.87 0.60
CA PRO A 33 24.03 20.04 -0.25
C PRO A 33 25.43 20.09 -0.88
N LEU A 34 25.59 20.88 -1.92
CA LEU A 34 26.91 21.14 -2.47
C LEU A 34 27.76 21.93 -1.46
N THR A 35 29.00 21.53 -1.26
CA THR A 35 29.95 22.17 -0.31
C THR A 35 30.16 23.65 -0.64
N ARG A 36 30.17 23.99 -1.93
CA ARG A 36 30.30 25.38 -2.41
C ARG A 36 29.13 26.29 -2.01
N ASP A 37 27.97 25.74 -1.64
CA ASP A 37 26.82 26.53 -1.19
C ASP A 37 27.00 27.10 0.22
N GLY A 38 28.05 26.67 0.96
CA GLY A 38 28.49 27.25 2.21
C GLY A 38 27.58 27.05 3.42
N TYR A 39 26.73 26.01 3.40
CA TYR A 39 25.88 25.68 4.55
C TYR A 39 26.72 25.14 5.70
N SER A 40 26.54 25.72 6.87
CA SER A 40 27.25 25.34 8.13
C SER A 40 26.34 24.55 9.07
N ARG A 41 25.00 24.66 8.94
CA ARG A 41 24.01 23.96 9.77
C ARG A 41 22.86 23.46 8.93
N CYS A 42 22.29 22.33 9.34
CA CYS A 42 21.07 21.77 8.77
C CYS A 42 20.13 21.38 9.90
N VAL A 43 18.88 21.82 9.86
CA VAL A 43 17.86 21.53 10.86
C VAL A 43 16.68 20.84 10.17
N LEU A 44 16.32 19.66 10.64
CA LEU A 44 15.02 19.05 10.33
C LEU A 44 13.97 19.76 11.18
N VAL A 45 12.91 20.24 10.53
CA VAL A 45 11.74 20.81 11.18
C VAL A 45 10.57 19.88 10.85
N ALA A 46 9.95 19.30 11.87
CA ALA A 46 8.83 18.39 11.73
C ALA A 46 7.63 18.89 12.55
N ARG A 47 6.45 18.92 11.93
CA ARG A 47 5.21 19.27 12.61
C ARG A 47 4.35 18.01 12.77
N ARG A 48 3.84 17.79 13.96
CA ARG A 48 2.88 16.74 14.29
C ARG A 48 1.49 17.13 13.76
N GLU A 49 0.84 16.22 13.03
CA GLU A 49 -0.47 16.49 12.45
C GLU A 49 -1.55 16.72 13.52
N PHE A 50 -1.62 15.84 14.53
CA PHE A 50 -2.73 15.85 15.49
C PHE A 50 -2.58 16.89 16.61
N SER A 51 -1.36 17.15 17.09
CA SER A 51 -1.13 18.15 18.15
C SER A 51 -0.72 19.52 17.61
N GLY A 52 -0.25 19.61 16.37
CA GLY A 52 0.32 20.82 15.81
C GLY A 52 1.71 21.18 16.37
N GLU A 53 2.25 20.39 17.29
CA GLU A 53 3.57 20.61 17.89
C GLU A 53 4.69 20.52 16.86
N GLU A 54 5.67 21.43 16.95
CA GLU A 54 6.84 21.43 16.09
C GLU A 54 8.03 20.80 16.82
N ILE A 55 8.71 19.89 16.15
CA ILE A 55 9.93 19.23 16.57
C ILE A 55 11.07 19.78 15.70
N GLN A 56 12.16 20.21 16.29
CA GLN A 56 13.37 20.59 15.59
C GLN A 56 14.53 19.70 15.99
N MET A 57 15.27 19.18 14.98
CA MET A 57 16.43 18.32 15.20
C MET A 57 17.57 18.80 14.31
N GLU A 58 18.72 19.07 14.89
CA GLU A 58 19.90 19.47 14.15
C GLU A 58 20.63 18.27 13.56
N LEU A 59 20.95 18.35 12.27
CA LEU A 59 21.84 17.41 11.60
C LEU A 59 23.26 18.00 11.63
N LEU A 60 24.21 17.21 12.10
CA LEU A 60 25.60 17.61 12.22
C LEU A 60 26.38 17.30 10.94
N PRO A 61 27.34 18.17 10.54
CA PRO A 61 28.23 17.85 9.43
C PRO A 61 29.14 16.69 9.82
N GLU A 62 29.11 15.64 9.01
CA GLU A 62 29.85 14.40 9.28
C GLU A 62 31.03 14.20 8.32
N ALA A 63 30.80 14.42 7.04
CA ALA A 63 31.82 14.15 6.01
C ALA A 63 31.60 15.03 4.77
N VAL A 64 32.69 15.22 4.03
CA VAL A 64 32.64 15.72 2.65
C VAL A 64 32.84 14.53 1.73
N ASP A 65 31.86 14.31 0.83
CA ASP A 65 31.85 13.24 -0.15
C ASP A 65 31.80 13.87 -1.55
N GLY A 66 32.97 13.92 -2.18
CA GLY A 66 33.15 14.64 -3.42
C GLY A 66 32.88 16.15 -3.26
N GLU A 67 31.92 16.67 -4.03
CA GLU A 67 31.55 18.11 -3.97
C GLU A 67 30.43 18.40 -2.95
N ARG A 68 30.03 17.41 -2.10
CA ARG A 68 28.90 17.55 -1.19
C ARG A 68 29.31 17.40 0.27
N THR A 69 28.73 18.23 1.10
CA THR A 69 28.84 18.10 2.57
C THR A 69 27.66 17.27 3.05
N ARG A 70 27.91 16.17 3.78
CA ARG A 70 26.87 15.34 4.37
C ARG A 70 26.56 15.81 5.79
N PHE A 71 25.31 16.15 6.03
CA PHE A 71 24.75 16.39 7.35
C PHE A 71 23.97 15.15 7.80
N THR A 72 24.18 14.70 9.01
CA THR A 72 23.57 13.50 9.59
C THR A 72 22.87 13.83 10.89
N GLY A 73 21.67 13.31 11.08
CA GLY A 73 20.93 13.40 12.33
C GLY A 73 20.01 12.21 12.53
N VAL A 74 19.61 11.98 13.79
CA VAL A 74 18.71 10.90 14.19
C VAL A 74 17.49 11.50 14.85
N LEU A 75 16.32 11.25 14.29
CA LEU A 75 15.03 11.59 14.88
C LEU A 75 14.43 10.36 15.54
N THR A 76 14.22 10.40 16.85
CA THR A 76 13.41 9.38 17.52
C THR A 76 11.95 9.70 17.26
N ALA A 77 11.23 8.76 16.64
CA ALA A 77 9.81 8.88 16.33
C ALA A 77 8.99 9.00 17.63
N PRO A 78 7.83 9.69 17.60
CA PRO A 78 6.90 9.72 18.72
C PRO A 78 6.57 8.33 19.29
N SER A 79 6.27 8.28 20.59
CA SER A 79 5.86 7.03 21.28
C SER A 79 4.45 6.56 20.95
N GLU A 80 3.67 7.39 20.24
CA GLU A 80 2.30 7.10 19.82
C GLU A 80 2.16 7.26 18.31
N PRO A 81 1.18 6.61 17.67
CA PRO A 81 0.91 6.76 16.24
C PRO A 81 0.69 8.22 15.86
N GLU A 82 1.37 8.68 14.81
CA GLU A 82 1.38 10.08 14.40
C GLU A 82 1.71 10.23 12.91
N LEU A 83 1.33 11.36 12.33
CA LEU A 83 1.82 11.84 11.05
C LEU A 83 2.72 13.04 11.28
N LEU A 84 3.98 12.93 10.87
CA LEU A 84 4.93 14.03 10.91
C LEU A 84 5.11 14.61 9.51
N TRP A 85 4.99 15.93 9.40
CA TRP A 85 5.25 16.69 8.18
C TRP A 85 6.57 17.41 8.33
N TYR A 86 7.59 17.00 7.59
CA TYR A 86 8.94 17.52 7.78
C TYR A 86 9.55 18.16 6.54
N HIS A 87 10.44 19.08 6.75
CA HIS A 87 11.30 19.70 5.76
C HIS A 87 12.66 20.01 6.41
N PHE A 88 13.62 20.50 5.63
CA PHE A 88 14.93 20.89 6.15
C PHE A 88 15.13 22.38 5.97
N ARG A 89 15.72 23.00 6.99
CA ARG A 89 16.20 24.37 6.97
C ARG A 89 17.72 24.34 7.04
N LEU A 90 18.38 24.84 6.00
CA LEU A 90 19.83 24.93 5.92
C LEU A 90 20.25 26.37 6.16
N ILE A 91 21.32 26.57 6.92
CA ILE A 91 21.78 27.86 7.40
C ILE A 91 23.25 28.05 7.01
N ARG A 92 23.55 29.17 6.35
CA ARG A 92 24.97 29.55 6.03
C ARG A 92 25.61 30.27 7.17
N SER A 93 26.97 30.44 7.09
CA SER A 93 27.76 31.13 8.11
C SER A 93 27.40 32.62 8.26
N ASP A 94 26.84 33.24 7.23
CA ASP A 94 26.33 34.62 7.25
C ASP A 94 24.94 34.77 7.86
N GLY A 95 24.31 33.65 8.27
CA GLY A 95 22.97 33.58 8.82
C GLY A 95 21.85 33.49 7.78
N SER A 96 22.14 33.56 6.47
CA SER A 96 21.15 33.33 5.44
C SER A 96 20.67 31.90 5.45
N THR A 97 19.40 31.69 5.10
CA THR A 97 18.72 30.38 5.16
C THR A 97 18.15 29.98 3.82
N ALA A 98 18.08 28.65 3.60
CA ALA A 98 17.33 28.05 2.50
C ALA A 98 16.47 26.90 3.06
N LEU A 99 15.33 26.69 2.48
CA LEU A 99 14.44 25.57 2.79
C LEU A 99 14.58 24.51 1.70
N LEU A 100 14.55 23.25 2.14
CA LEU A 100 14.52 22.09 1.26
C LEU A 100 13.28 21.27 1.61
N ASP A 101 12.37 21.11 0.64
CA ASP A 101 11.12 20.38 0.77
C ASP A 101 10.85 19.47 -0.43
N GLN A 102 9.65 18.89 -0.56
CA GLN A 102 9.27 18.02 -1.68
C GLN A 102 9.39 18.68 -3.05
N SER A 103 9.25 20.00 -3.14
CA SER A 103 9.37 20.74 -4.41
C SER A 103 10.81 21.05 -4.76
N GLY A 104 11.74 20.89 -3.80
CA GLY A 104 13.17 21.17 -3.92
C GLY A 104 13.59 22.36 -3.06
N TRP A 105 14.58 23.13 -3.55
CA TRP A 105 15.04 24.32 -2.84
C TRP A 105 14.02 25.45 -2.93
N GLN A 106 13.74 26.08 -1.77
CA GLN A 106 12.83 27.20 -1.63
C GLN A 106 13.53 28.35 -0.88
N GLU A 107 13.34 29.58 -1.36
CA GLU A 107 13.73 30.80 -0.60
C GLU A 107 12.50 31.44 0.04
N THR A 108 11.34 31.34 -0.64
CA THR A 108 10.05 31.87 -0.18
C THR A 108 8.92 31.00 -0.76
N GLY A 109 7.80 30.93 -0.06
CA GLY A 109 6.61 30.22 -0.55
C GLY A 109 6.00 29.28 0.46
N GLU A 110 4.98 28.55 0.05
CA GLU A 110 4.32 27.53 0.83
C GLU A 110 5.19 26.26 0.88
N ILE A 111 5.46 25.77 2.08
CA ILE A 111 6.32 24.60 2.30
C ILE A 111 5.54 23.32 1.97
N GLN A 112 6.08 22.53 1.04
CA GLN A 112 5.57 21.20 0.70
C GLN A 112 6.34 20.13 1.46
N SER A 113 5.97 19.91 2.73
CA SER A 113 6.64 18.96 3.61
C SER A 113 6.51 17.51 3.12
N TRP A 114 7.54 16.68 3.38
CA TRP A 114 7.41 15.23 3.29
C TRP A 114 6.63 14.70 4.49
N GLN A 115 5.97 13.58 4.29
CA GLN A 115 5.28 12.85 5.35
C GLN A 115 6.16 11.73 5.90
N LEU A 116 6.18 11.59 7.23
CA LEU A 116 6.63 10.40 7.94
C LEU A 116 5.47 9.84 8.75
N THR A 117 5.03 8.64 8.41
CA THR A 117 3.99 7.92 9.16
C THR A 117 4.65 7.14 10.29
N VAL A 118 4.19 7.40 11.51
CA VAL A 118 4.57 6.67 12.72
C VAL A 118 3.40 5.78 13.12
N TYR A 119 3.64 4.48 13.28
CA TYR A 119 2.57 3.50 13.54
C TYR A 119 2.86 2.63 14.77
N GLU A 120 1.81 2.15 15.40
CA GLU A 120 1.92 1.13 16.43
C GLU A 120 2.25 -0.22 15.78
N LYS A 121 3.38 -0.82 16.20
CA LYS A 121 3.82 -2.09 15.65
C LYS A 121 2.86 -3.21 16.02
N SER A 122 2.11 -3.70 15.06
CA SER A 122 1.31 -4.92 15.21
C SER A 122 2.17 -6.17 15.00
N ALA A 123 1.83 -7.24 15.72
CA ALA A 123 2.46 -8.53 15.49
C ALA A 123 1.88 -9.17 14.22
N THR A 124 2.65 -9.18 13.15
CA THR A 124 2.31 -10.01 11.98
C THR A 124 2.67 -11.47 12.29
N PRO A 125 1.77 -12.43 12.07
CA PRO A 125 2.08 -13.84 12.26
C PRO A 125 3.31 -14.26 11.45
N ALA A 126 4.20 -15.06 12.06
CA ALA A 126 5.47 -15.44 11.43
C ALA A 126 5.28 -16.26 10.14
N TRP A 127 4.15 -16.93 9.97
CA TRP A 127 3.82 -17.68 8.76
C TRP A 127 3.40 -16.78 7.60
N PHE A 128 2.90 -15.56 7.86
CA PHE A 128 2.45 -14.66 6.81
C PHE A 128 3.64 -14.12 6.01
N GLY A 129 3.64 -14.40 4.71
CA GLY A 129 4.72 -14.00 3.81
C GLY A 129 5.87 -15.02 3.67
N SER A 130 5.80 -16.18 4.35
CA SER A 130 6.78 -17.25 4.20
C SER A 130 6.37 -18.34 3.20
N GLY A 131 5.09 -18.42 2.86
CA GLY A 131 4.52 -19.43 1.96
C GLY A 131 3.94 -18.89 0.68
N VAL A 132 3.28 -19.76 -0.07
CA VAL A 132 2.58 -19.40 -1.32
C VAL A 132 1.16 -18.95 -1.00
N ILE A 133 0.85 -17.71 -1.40
CA ILE A 133 -0.52 -17.19 -1.39
C ILE A 133 -1.11 -17.42 -2.79
N TYR A 134 -2.23 -18.14 -2.88
CA TYR A 134 -2.88 -18.46 -4.14
C TYR A 134 -4.21 -17.71 -4.24
N GLN A 135 -4.32 -16.84 -5.25
CA GLN A 135 -5.55 -16.10 -5.50
C GLN A 135 -6.53 -16.96 -6.30
N ILE A 136 -7.78 -17.00 -5.85
CA ILE A 136 -8.87 -17.74 -6.51
C ILE A 136 -9.95 -16.75 -6.98
N PHE A 137 -10.31 -16.84 -8.26
CA PHE A 137 -11.57 -16.30 -8.78
C PHE A 137 -12.61 -17.44 -8.74
N PRO A 138 -13.49 -17.51 -7.73
CA PRO A 138 -14.30 -18.71 -7.46
C PRO A 138 -15.16 -19.14 -8.65
N ASP A 139 -15.79 -18.20 -9.33
CA ASP A 139 -16.64 -18.48 -10.51
C ASP A 139 -15.91 -19.25 -11.61
N ARG A 140 -14.59 -19.12 -11.70
CA ARG A 140 -13.73 -19.67 -12.77
C ARG A 140 -12.76 -20.76 -12.30
N PHE A 141 -12.92 -21.26 -11.07
CA PHE A 141 -11.94 -22.17 -10.49
C PHE A 141 -12.36 -23.65 -10.57
N CYS A 142 -13.51 -24.01 -10.00
CA CYS A 142 -14.03 -25.37 -10.04
C CYS A 142 -15.55 -25.36 -9.81
N ARG A 143 -16.28 -26.04 -10.68
CA ARG A 143 -17.74 -26.20 -10.61
C ARG A 143 -18.10 -27.66 -10.35
N LEU A 144 -18.89 -27.92 -9.31
CA LEU A 144 -19.44 -29.27 -9.07
C LEU A 144 -20.78 -29.49 -9.75
N SER A 145 -21.60 -28.45 -9.83
CA SER A 145 -22.91 -28.52 -10.46
C SER A 145 -23.25 -27.20 -11.17
N LEU A 146 -24.12 -27.26 -12.16
CA LEU A 146 -24.62 -26.05 -12.83
C LEU A 146 -25.53 -25.29 -11.84
N PRO A 147 -25.22 -24.04 -11.48
CA PRO A 147 -26.07 -23.26 -10.58
C PRO A 147 -27.27 -22.69 -11.30
N ASP A 148 -28.38 -22.46 -10.57
CA ASP A 148 -29.56 -21.75 -11.05
C ASP A 148 -29.48 -20.27 -10.66
N PRO A 149 -29.37 -19.32 -11.60
CA PRO A 149 -29.33 -17.90 -11.33
C PRO A 149 -30.71 -17.28 -11.08
N THR A 150 -31.80 -18.04 -11.15
CA THR A 150 -33.16 -17.52 -11.06
C THR A 150 -33.44 -16.83 -9.75
N GLY A 151 -33.94 -15.59 -9.81
CA GLY A 151 -34.30 -14.79 -8.63
C GLY A 151 -33.11 -14.16 -7.88
N LEU A 152 -31.89 -14.31 -8.37
CA LEU A 152 -30.69 -13.68 -7.79
C LEU A 152 -30.52 -12.22 -8.25
N VAL A 153 -29.73 -11.47 -7.51
CA VAL A 153 -29.40 -10.08 -7.83
C VAL A 153 -28.69 -9.99 -9.20
N GLY A 154 -29.10 -9.03 -10.02
CA GLY A 154 -28.55 -8.82 -11.35
C GLY A 154 -29.18 -9.72 -12.43
N ASN A 155 -28.82 -9.46 -13.67
CA ASN A 155 -29.24 -10.24 -14.84
C ASN A 155 -28.13 -11.22 -15.22
N ARG A 156 -28.07 -12.33 -14.51
CA ARG A 156 -27.02 -13.35 -14.65
C ARG A 156 -27.41 -14.41 -15.66
N TRP A 157 -26.42 -14.89 -16.40
CA TRP A 157 -26.58 -16.12 -17.18
C TRP A 157 -25.36 -17.02 -16.97
N VAL A 158 -25.55 -18.34 -17.08
CA VAL A 158 -24.51 -19.33 -16.76
C VAL A 158 -24.15 -20.09 -18.04
N HIS A 159 -22.84 -20.19 -18.28
CA HIS A 159 -22.30 -21.05 -19.33
C HIS A 159 -22.61 -22.52 -19.01
N GLU A 160 -23.30 -23.22 -19.90
CA GLU A 160 -23.57 -24.65 -19.75
C GLU A 160 -22.26 -25.45 -19.85
N ASN A 161 -21.43 -25.10 -20.83
CA ASN A 161 -20.13 -25.72 -21.01
C ASN A 161 -19.04 -24.95 -20.31
N TRP A 162 -18.29 -25.64 -19.41
CA TRP A 162 -17.15 -25.05 -18.68
C TRP A 162 -16.05 -24.51 -19.59
N ASN A 163 -15.90 -25.03 -20.81
CA ASN A 163 -14.86 -24.65 -21.76
C ASN A 163 -15.32 -23.57 -22.75
N ASP A 164 -16.47 -22.95 -22.55
CA ASP A 164 -16.93 -21.83 -23.37
C ASP A 164 -15.98 -20.64 -23.27
N GLN A 165 -16.04 -19.76 -24.26
CA GLN A 165 -15.33 -18.49 -24.22
C GLN A 165 -16.05 -17.49 -23.30
N PRO A 166 -15.36 -16.82 -22.38
CA PRO A 166 -15.95 -15.78 -21.56
C PRO A 166 -16.35 -14.58 -22.43
N VAL A 167 -17.43 -13.89 -22.04
CA VAL A 167 -17.86 -12.65 -22.70
C VAL A 167 -17.06 -11.48 -22.11
N TRP A 168 -16.16 -10.94 -22.90
CA TRP A 168 -15.28 -9.83 -22.53
C TRP A 168 -15.58 -8.55 -23.34
N ALA A 169 -16.29 -8.67 -24.45
CA ALA A 169 -16.63 -7.53 -25.27
C ALA A 169 -17.78 -6.71 -24.66
N PRO A 170 -17.82 -5.40 -24.88
CA PRO A 170 -18.92 -4.57 -24.43
C PRO A 170 -20.24 -4.96 -25.14
N ASP A 171 -21.35 -4.75 -24.44
CA ASP A 171 -22.69 -4.80 -25.00
C ASP A 171 -22.85 -3.71 -26.12
N PRO A 172 -23.93 -3.77 -26.94
CA PRO A 172 -24.15 -2.76 -28.00
C PRO A 172 -24.22 -1.31 -27.53
N ASP A 173 -24.46 -1.08 -26.25
CA ASP A 173 -24.44 0.26 -25.60
C ASP A 173 -23.04 0.70 -25.13
N GLY A 174 -22.02 -0.14 -25.34
CA GLY A 174 -20.63 0.15 -24.96
C GLY A 174 -20.25 -0.27 -23.52
N GLU A 175 -21.20 -0.85 -22.75
CA GLU A 175 -20.99 -1.24 -21.37
C GLU A 175 -20.51 -2.69 -21.22
N VAL A 176 -19.51 -2.92 -20.36
CA VAL A 176 -19.04 -4.26 -19.97
C VAL A 176 -19.69 -4.65 -18.64
N ARG A 177 -20.68 -5.54 -18.69
CA ARG A 177 -21.51 -5.87 -17.52
C ARG A 177 -21.05 -7.06 -16.69
N ASN A 178 -20.11 -7.85 -17.18
CA ASN A 178 -19.55 -9.02 -16.49
C ASN A 178 -20.62 -9.94 -15.87
N ARG A 179 -21.65 -10.25 -16.65
CA ARG A 179 -22.83 -11.01 -16.19
C ARG A 179 -22.85 -12.47 -16.66
N ASP A 180 -21.80 -12.91 -17.33
CA ASP A 180 -21.57 -14.29 -17.72
C ASP A 180 -20.86 -15.05 -16.59
N PHE A 181 -21.48 -16.13 -16.13
CA PHE A 181 -20.97 -16.93 -15.03
C PHE A 181 -20.61 -18.32 -15.52
N PHE A 182 -19.53 -18.90 -14.99
CA PHE A 182 -19.18 -20.30 -15.22
C PHE A 182 -19.64 -21.19 -14.05
N GLY A 183 -20.01 -20.58 -12.94
CA GLY A 183 -20.64 -21.26 -11.82
C GLY A 183 -19.70 -22.09 -10.96
N GLY A 184 -18.39 -21.76 -10.95
CA GLY A 184 -17.51 -22.27 -9.92
C GLY A 184 -17.98 -21.87 -8.54
N ASP A 185 -17.75 -22.70 -7.52
CA ASP A 185 -18.35 -22.57 -6.20
C ASP A 185 -17.39 -22.92 -5.07
N LEU A 186 -17.75 -22.61 -3.80
CA LEU A 186 -16.93 -22.90 -2.63
C LEU A 186 -16.68 -24.40 -2.42
N ARG A 187 -17.65 -25.23 -2.75
CA ARG A 187 -17.50 -26.70 -2.66
C ARG A 187 -16.49 -27.19 -3.69
N GLY A 188 -16.49 -26.62 -4.89
CA GLY A 188 -15.47 -26.89 -5.90
C GLY A 188 -14.06 -26.48 -5.44
N VAL A 189 -13.95 -25.37 -4.69
CA VAL A 189 -12.67 -25.02 -4.04
C VAL A 189 -12.28 -26.08 -3.01
N MET A 190 -13.22 -26.51 -2.16
CA MET A 190 -12.97 -27.56 -1.15
C MET A 190 -12.46 -28.86 -1.79
N GLU A 191 -13.06 -29.31 -2.90
CA GLU A 191 -12.60 -30.50 -3.65
C GLU A 191 -11.18 -30.35 -4.22
N LYS A 192 -10.67 -29.12 -4.36
CA LYS A 192 -9.33 -28.81 -4.86
C LYS A 192 -8.30 -28.52 -3.77
N LEU A 193 -8.66 -28.60 -2.49
CA LEU A 193 -7.71 -28.27 -1.39
C LEU A 193 -6.48 -29.16 -1.39
N ASP A 194 -6.63 -30.47 -1.64
CA ASP A 194 -5.47 -31.37 -1.71
C ASP A 194 -4.55 -31.06 -2.89
N TYR A 195 -5.12 -30.66 -4.03
CA TYR A 195 -4.35 -30.17 -5.17
C TYR A 195 -3.57 -28.90 -4.81
N LEU A 196 -4.22 -27.91 -4.20
CA LEU A 196 -3.60 -26.66 -3.77
C LEU A 196 -2.51 -26.92 -2.72
N LYS A 197 -2.77 -27.79 -1.76
CA LYS A 197 -1.77 -28.22 -0.77
C LYS A 197 -0.57 -28.90 -1.43
N GLY A 198 -0.81 -29.74 -2.44
CA GLY A 198 0.25 -30.38 -3.22
C GLY A 198 1.13 -29.39 -4.01
N LEU A 199 0.61 -28.21 -4.36
CA LEU A 199 1.35 -27.08 -4.92
C LEU A 199 2.15 -26.27 -3.89
N GLY A 200 2.04 -26.58 -2.59
CA GLY A 200 2.66 -25.80 -1.52
C GLY A 200 1.93 -24.51 -1.16
N VAL A 201 0.63 -24.42 -1.49
CA VAL A 201 -0.19 -23.26 -1.11
C VAL A 201 -0.48 -23.31 0.39
N GLU A 202 -0.21 -22.20 1.09
CA GLU A 202 -0.44 -22.05 2.52
C GLU A 202 -1.58 -21.08 2.84
N THR A 203 -1.87 -20.17 1.93
CA THR A 203 -2.91 -19.17 2.12
C THR A 203 -3.74 -19.03 0.84
N LEU A 204 -5.07 -19.02 0.99
CA LEU A 204 -6.00 -18.72 -0.09
C LEU A 204 -6.46 -17.26 0.01
N TYR A 205 -6.37 -16.56 -1.10
CA TYR A 205 -6.94 -15.23 -1.27
C TYR A 205 -8.12 -15.31 -2.26
N PHE A 206 -9.33 -15.08 -1.79
CA PHE A 206 -10.49 -15.07 -2.67
C PHE A 206 -10.72 -13.70 -3.29
N ASN A 207 -11.01 -13.64 -4.59
CA ASN A 207 -11.81 -12.54 -5.14
C ASN A 207 -13.13 -12.48 -4.36
N PRO A 208 -13.84 -11.32 -4.35
CA PRO A 208 -15.05 -11.17 -3.54
C PRO A 208 -16.01 -12.34 -3.67
N ILE A 209 -16.52 -12.80 -2.52
CA ILE A 209 -17.42 -13.97 -2.43
C ILE A 209 -18.85 -13.60 -2.01
N PHE A 210 -19.08 -12.33 -1.70
CA PHE A 210 -20.36 -11.82 -1.23
C PHE A 210 -21.35 -11.60 -2.40
N GLU A 211 -22.65 -11.48 -2.07
CA GLU A 211 -23.69 -11.25 -3.05
C GLU A 211 -23.43 -9.99 -3.87
N ALA A 212 -23.47 -10.12 -5.21
CA ALA A 212 -23.21 -9.04 -6.17
C ALA A 212 -23.88 -9.35 -7.50
N SER A 213 -24.04 -8.36 -8.39
CA SER A 213 -24.64 -8.56 -9.72
C SER A 213 -23.65 -9.12 -10.74
N GLU A 214 -22.36 -8.85 -10.59
CA GLU A 214 -21.31 -9.20 -11.55
C GLU A 214 -20.57 -10.49 -11.15
N ASN A 215 -19.99 -11.16 -12.14
CA ASN A 215 -19.24 -12.41 -11.93
C ASN A 215 -18.02 -12.25 -11.02
N HIS A 216 -17.38 -11.07 -11.04
CA HIS A 216 -16.22 -10.75 -10.20
C HIS A 216 -16.59 -10.31 -8.76
N ARG A 217 -17.83 -9.96 -8.51
CA ARG A 217 -18.43 -9.61 -7.20
C ARG A 217 -17.81 -8.41 -6.47
N TYR A 218 -17.05 -7.56 -7.19
CA TYR A 218 -16.53 -6.32 -6.58
C TYR A 218 -17.63 -5.27 -6.30
N GLY A 219 -18.76 -5.32 -7.04
CA GLY A 219 -19.95 -4.52 -6.76
C GLY A 219 -20.83 -5.17 -5.68
N THR A 220 -20.27 -5.41 -4.48
CA THR A 220 -20.96 -6.13 -3.39
C THR A 220 -22.26 -5.44 -2.99
N ALA A 221 -23.36 -6.19 -3.03
CA ALA A 221 -24.70 -5.73 -2.62
C ALA A 221 -24.96 -6.00 -1.12
N ASP A 222 -24.40 -7.08 -0.57
CA ASP A 222 -24.58 -7.48 0.82
C ASP A 222 -23.30 -8.18 1.34
N TYR A 223 -22.61 -7.55 2.29
CA TYR A 223 -21.38 -8.08 2.90
C TYR A 223 -21.62 -9.19 3.94
N ASP A 224 -22.85 -9.38 4.39
CA ASP A 224 -23.20 -10.40 5.39
C ASP A 224 -23.61 -11.73 4.74
N LYS A 225 -23.72 -11.76 3.40
CA LYS A 225 -24.27 -12.89 2.65
C LYS A 225 -23.30 -13.37 1.56
N ILE A 226 -22.90 -14.63 1.64
CA ILE A 226 -22.19 -15.29 0.54
C ILE A 226 -23.12 -15.33 -0.68
N ASP A 227 -22.57 -15.05 -1.87
CA ASP A 227 -23.31 -15.12 -3.12
C ASP A 227 -23.91 -16.54 -3.31
N PRO A 228 -25.24 -16.68 -3.52
CA PRO A 228 -25.87 -17.98 -3.57
C PRO A 228 -25.36 -18.89 -4.67
N MET A 229 -24.76 -18.35 -5.75
CA MET A 229 -24.12 -19.19 -6.78
C MET A 229 -22.79 -19.76 -6.31
N LEU A 230 -22.15 -19.18 -5.30
CA LEU A 230 -20.92 -19.72 -4.68
C LEU A 230 -21.21 -20.70 -3.55
N GLY A 231 -22.41 -20.63 -2.96
CA GLY A 231 -22.79 -21.44 -1.82
C GLY A 231 -23.50 -20.64 -0.72
N SER A 232 -23.21 -20.97 0.51
CA SER A 232 -23.81 -20.35 1.70
C SER A 232 -22.75 -19.92 2.70
N ASN A 233 -23.13 -19.08 3.70
CA ASN A 233 -22.28 -18.75 4.83
C ASN A 233 -21.79 -20.01 5.59
N GLN A 234 -22.63 -21.08 5.63
CA GLN A 234 -22.25 -22.36 6.22
C GLN A 234 -21.18 -23.09 5.38
N ASP A 235 -21.26 -23.04 4.04
CA ASP A 235 -20.23 -23.64 3.18
C ASP A 235 -18.88 -22.93 3.34
N PHE A 236 -18.89 -21.61 3.55
CA PHE A 236 -17.66 -20.85 3.82
C PHE A 236 -17.05 -21.14 5.20
N SER A 237 -17.88 -21.50 6.18
CA SER A 237 -17.43 -21.79 7.55
C SER A 237 -16.86 -23.21 7.72
N ARG A 238 -16.94 -24.06 6.70
CA ARG A 238 -16.39 -25.44 6.69
C ARG A 238 -14.93 -25.47 6.28
#